data_d0bd680c4e65e2372ee40d9a6cefe077
#
_entry.id   d0bd680c4e65e2372ee40d9a6cefe077
#
_cell.length_a   1.000
_cell.length_b   1.000
_cell.length_c   1.000
_cell.angle_alpha   90.00
_cell.angle_beta   90.00
_cell.angle_gamma   90.00
#
_symmetry.space_group_name_H-M   'P 1'
#
loop_
_entity.id
_entity.type
_entity.pdbx_description
1 polymer ?
#
loop_
_entity_poly.entity_id
_entity_poly.type
_entity_poly.pdbx_seq_one_letter_code
_entity_poly.pdbx_strand_id
1 'polypeptide(L)'
;MSTPASTPSLRKGRVGVGVVGAGNISKQYLDNLTTFPDLKVHVIADLFEEAAKARAQEYGIPEWGGVEKALNHPDVEIIVNLTIPAAHVEVATAAVNAGKHVWTEKPFSLDRESGLGLLKTADTAGIRLGCAPDTFLGAGLQTALRLIQRGDIGTPLTGMTTFQTPGPESWHPNPAFLFQYGAGPLFDMGPYYLTTLVQAFGSIRKVAAVGSKAKDVRVIGSGPKAGEEFTVEVPTHVSAMAQFESGASSHSVFSFESPRTRMGFVEITGTEATLSLPDPNNFDGDVRLWRAGDEDWTTIPATGPANGRGMGVLDMARSLRAGTLHRATGNLAYHVLDAMVSISESMDSGTFVDVESSAPASAPLPEDWAPETLTLEEGA
;
A
#
# COMPACT_ATOMS: atom_id res chain seq x y z
N MET A 1 -37.02 22.11 17.74
CA MET A 1 -36.56 20.74 18.02
C MET A 1 -36.28 20.10 16.68
N SER A 2 -35.03 20.07 16.28
CA SER A 2 -34.59 19.41 15.03
C SER A 2 -34.50 17.92 15.31
N THR A 3 -35.23 17.13 14.53
CA THR A 3 -35.17 15.66 14.54
C THR A 3 -33.71 15.23 14.23
N PRO A 4 -33.12 14.35 15.03
CA PRO A 4 -31.80 13.83 14.68
C PRO A 4 -31.88 13.10 13.34
N ALA A 5 -30.97 13.43 12.43
CA ALA A 5 -30.81 12.72 11.15
C ALA A 5 -30.69 11.23 11.47
N SER A 6 -31.56 10.41 10.88
CA SER A 6 -31.50 8.96 11.01
C SER A 6 -30.14 8.50 10.43
N THR A 7 -29.35 7.80 11.23
CA THR A 7 -28.16 7.11 10.77
C THR A 7 -28.55 6.25 9.55
N PRO A 8 -27.91 6.41 8.38
CA PRO A 8 -28.24 5.58 7.23
C PRO A 8 -28.10 4.11 7.62
N SER A 9 -29.13 3.31 7.33
CA SER A 9 -29.06 1.87 7.57
C SER A 9 -27.90 1.32 6.73
N LEU A 10 -26.94 0.66 7.37
CA LEU A 10 -25.83 0.01 6.67
C LEU A 10 -26.42 -0.98 5.66
N ARG A 11 -25.94 -0.92 4.40
CA ARG A 11 -26.29 -1.91 3.39
C ARG A 11 -25.86 -3.29 3.89
N LYS A 12 -26.60 -4.32 3.51
CA LYS A 12 -26.32 -5.72 3.85
C LYS A 12 -25.80 -6.47 2.63
N GLY A 13 -25.23 -7.65 2.84
CA GLY A 13 -24.78 -8.54 1.79
C GLY A 13 -23.44 -8.15 1.17
N ARG A 14 -23.12 -8.85 0.11
CA ARG A 14 -21.87 -8.73 -0.66
C ARG A 14 -21.68 -7.29 -1.14
N VAL A 15 -20.42 -6.88 -1.22
CA VAL A 15 -20.06 -5.54 -1.70
C VAL A 15 -19.72 -5.58 -3.17
N GLY A 16 -20.37 -4.72 -3.96
CA GLY A 16 -20.12 -4.59 -5.39
C GLY A 16 -18.84 -3.82 -5.67
N VAL A 17 -18.02 -4.35 -6.57
CA VAL A 17 -16.71 -3.81 -6.95
C VAL A 17 -16.67 -3.48 -8.44
N GLY A 18 -16.17 -2.30 -8.78
CA GLY A 18 -15.76 -1.92 -10.12
C GLY A 18 -14.25 -1.72 -10.17
N VAL A 19 -13.59 -2.26 -11.18
CA VAL A 19 -12.14 -2.13 -11.36
C VAL A 19 -11.86 -1.14 -12.47
N VAL A 20 -10.96 -0.19 -12.26
CA VAL A 20 -10.48 0.78 -13.26
C VAL A 20 -8.99 0.59 -13.46
N GLY A 21 -8.60 0.20 -14.67
CA GLY A 21 -7.24 -0.20 -15.05
C GLY A 21 -7.13 -1.71 -15.28
N ALA A 22 -6.95 -2.11 -16.54
CA ALA A 22 -6.82 -3.49 -16.99
C ALA A 22 -5.35 -3.91 -17.27
N GLY A 23 -4.38 -3.14 -16.72
CA GLY A 23 -2.94 -3.39 -16.87
C GLY A 23 -2.45 -4.65 -16.12
N ASN A 24 -1.13 -4.82 -16.05
CA ASN A 24 -0.52 -6.02 -15.47
C ASN A 24 -0.93 -6.29 -14.02
N ILE A 25 -1.00 -5.23 -13.19
CA ILE A 25 -1.34 -5.37 -11.77
C ILE A 25 -2.77 -5.89 -11.56
N SER A 26 -3.69 -5.63 -12.51
CA SER A 26 -5.09 -6.05 -12.40
C SER A 26 -5.24 -7.56 -12.25
N LYS A 27 -4.31 -8.36 -12.83
CA LYS A 27 -4.31 -9.82 -12.62
C LYS A 27 -4.19 -10.19 -11.16
N GLN A 28 -3.20 -9.63 -10.46
CA GLN A 28 -2.94 -9.94 -9.05
C GLN A 28 -4.13 -9.57 -8.15
N TYR A 29 -4.88 -8.51 -8.51
CA TYR A 29 -6.11 -8.15 -7.82
C TYR A 29 -7.26 -9.08 -8.16
N LEU A 30 -7.49 -9.34 -9.44
CA LEU A 30 -8.63 -10.13 -9.90
C LEU A 30 -8.52 -11.60 -9.51
N ASP A 31 -7.29 -12.16 -9.43
CA ASP A 31 -7.06 -13.51 -8.90
C ASP A 31 -7.68 -13.71 -7.50
N ASN A 32 -7.80 -12.63 -6.72
CA ASN A 32 -8.39 -12.65 -5.39
C ASN A 32 -9.81 -12.06 -5.37
N LEU A 33 -10.04 -10.86 -5.94
CA LEU A 33 -11.33 -10.16 -5.86
C LEU A 33 -12.50 -10.99 -6.42
N THR A 34 -12.25 -11.83 -7.42
CA THR A 34 -13.28 -12.70 -8.02
C THR A 34 -13.53 -13.96 -7.21
N THR A 35 -12.65 -14.31 -6.27
CA THR A 35 -12.77 -15.49 -5.41
C THR A 35 -13.28 -15.18 -4.01
N PHE A 36 -13.13 -13.95 -3.52
CA PHE A 36 -13.61 -13.56 -2.19
C PHE A 36 -15.14 -13.53 -2.14
N PRO A 37 -15.78 -14.40 -1.33
CA PRO A 37 -17.23 -14.56 -1.36
C PRO A 37 -18.01 -13.33 -0.89
N ASP A 38 -17.40 -12.42 -0.12
CA ASP A 38 -18.01 -11.17 0.33
C ASP A 38 -17.99 -10.05 -0.72
N LEU A 39 -17.29 -10.26 -1.84
CA LEU A 39 -17.20 -9.31 -2.95
C LEU A 39 -17.91 -9.83 -4.19
N LYS A 40 -18.32 -8.88 -5.06
CA LYS A 40 -18.79 -9.17 -6.41
C LYS A 40 -18.22 -8.14 -7.38
N VAL A 41 -17.34 -8.57 -8.26
CA VAL A 41 -16.81 -7.72 -9.33
C VAL A 41 -17.86 -7.64 -10.44
N HIS A 42 -18.41 -6.45 -10.67
CA HIS A 42 -19.47 -6.21 -11.66
C HIS A 42 -18.91 -5.74 -13.00
N VAL A 43 -17.87 -4.93 -12.97
CA VAL A 43 -17.36 -4.26 -14.16
C VAL A 43 -15.85 -4.04 -14.04
N ILE A 44 -15.16 -4.15 -15.18
CA ILE A 44 -13.80 -3.67 -15.35
C ILE A 44 -13.76 -2.62 -16.47
N ALA A 45 -13.02 -1.53 -16.23
CA ALA A 45 -12.92 -0.41 -17.11
C ALA A 45 -11.45 -0.05 -17.40
N ASP A 46 -11.22 0.48 -18.59
CA ASP A 46 -9.91 1.00 -19.00
C ASP A 46 -10.11 2.07 -20.08
N LEU A 47 -9.11 2.95 -20.28
CA LEU A 47 -9.09 3.87 -21.43
C LEU A 47 -9.07 3.10 -22.76
N PHE A 48 -8.44 1.92 -22.74
CA PHE A 48 -8.42 0.99 -23.87
C PHE A 48 -9.47 -0.11 -23.62
N GLU A 49 -10.70 0.10 -24.08
CA GLU A 49 -11.83 -0.80 -23.82
C GLU A 49 -11.57 -2.25 -24.24
N GLU A 50 -10.76 -2.51 -25.27
CA GLU A 50 -10.37 -3.88 -25.64
C GLU A 50 -9.50 -4.56 -24.57
N ALA A 51 -8.68 -3.82 -23.81
CA ALA A 51 -7.95 -4.37 -22.69
C ALA A 51 -8.91 -4.75 -21.55
N ALA A 52 -9.88 -3.88 -21.24
CA ALA A 52 -10.94 -4.15 -20.28
C ALA A 52 -11.75 -5.40 -20.66
N LYS A 53 -12.14 -5.50 -21.94
CA LYS A 53 -12.88 -6.64 -22.50
C LYS A 53 -12.10 -7.96 -22.37
N ALA A 54 -10.83 -7.95 -22.78
CA ALA A 54 -9.99 -9.15 -22.67
C ALA A 54 -9.89 -9.63 -21.22
N ARG A 55 -9.71 -8.69 -20.28
CA ARG A 55 -9.61 -8.98 -18.86
C ARG A 55 -10.96 -9.46 -18.30
N ALA A 56 -12.08 -8.85 -18.71
CA ALA A 56 -13.42 -9.27 -18.32
C ALA A 56 -13.70 -10.72 -18.76
N GLN A 57 -13.32 -11.08 -19.99
CA GLN A 57 -13.46 -12.44 -20.50
C GLN A 57 -12.59 -13.45 -19.75
N GLU A 58 -11.35 -13.07 -19.40
CA GLU A 58 -10.42 -13.93 -18.64
C GLU A 58 -10.97 -14.30 -17.26
N TYR A 59 -11.63 -13.34 -16.59
CA TYR A 59 -12.11 -13.51 -15.20
C TYR A 59 -13.62 -13.68 -15.07
N GLY A 60 -14.37 -13.78 -16.17
CA GLY A 60 -15.81 -13.94 -16.14
C GLY A 60 -16.56 -12.73 -15.57
N ILE A 61 -16.00 -11.53 -15.69
CA ILE A 61 -16.63 -10.29 -15.24
C ILE A 61 -17.74 -9.92 -16.24
N PRO A 62 -18.99 -9.65 -15.77
CA PRO A 62 -20.12 -9.51 -16.66
C PRO A 62 -20.07 -8.27 -17.56
N GLU A 63 -19.45 -7.19 -17.08
CA GLU A 63 -19.42 -5.92 -17.82
C GLU A 63 -18.01 -5.34 -17.96
N TRP A 64 -17.79 -4.64 -19.08
CA TRP A 64 -16.56 -3.92 -19.37
C TRP A 64 -16.84 -2.63 -20.16
N GLY A 65 -15.89 -1.68 -20.19
CA GLY A 65 -15.97 -0.46 -20.97
C GLY A 65 -15.04 0.63 -20.50
N GLY A 66 -15.38 1.89 -20.80
CA GLY A 66 -14.67 3.07 -20.30
C GLY A 66 -14.94 3.33 -18.81
N VAL A 67 -14.16 4.24 -18.21
CA VAL A 67 -14.18 4.57 -16.77
C VAL A 67 -15.59 4.94 -16.29
N GLU A 68 -16.33 5.74 -17.07
CA GLU A 68 -17.70 6.17 -16.75
C GLU A 68 -18.65 4.99 -16.51
N LYS A 69 -18.44 3.86 -17.17
CA LYS A 69 -19.27 2.67 -16.98
C LYS A 69 -19.10 2.10 -15.58
N ALA A 70 -17.88 2.08 -15.04
CA ALA A 70 -17.63 1.63 -13.67
C ALA A 70 -18.16 2.64 -12.63
N LEU A 71 -17.97 3.94 -12.87
CA LEU A 71 -18.41 4.99 -11.97
C LEU A 71 -19.94 5.06 -11.84
N ASN A 72 -20.67 4.84 -12.93
CA ASN A 72 -22.13 4.94 -12.98
C ASN A 72 -22.84 3.61 -12.73
N HIS A 73 -22.10 2.50 -12.50
CA HIS A 73 -22.73 1.20 -12.29
C HIS A 73 -23.52 1.19 -10.96
N PRO A 74 -24.81 0.83 -10.96
CA PRO A 74 -25.68 0.97 -9.78
C PRO A 74 -25.30 0.06 -8.62
N ASP A 75 -24.76 -1.13 -8.91
CA ASP A 75 -24.39 -2.12 -7.89
C ASP A 75 -22.94 -2.00 -7.43
N VAL A 76 -22.13 -1.10 -8.01
CA VAL A 76 -20.76 -0.86 -7.57
C VAL A 76 -20.77 0.08 -6.36
N GLU A 77 -20.10 -0.33 -5.31
CA GLU A 77 -19.92 0.44 -4.07
C GLU A 77 -18.46 0.86 -3.87
N ILE A 78 -17.51 0.02 -4.33
CA ILE A 78 -16.07 0.30 -4.25
C ILE A 78 -15.49 0.33 -5.68
N ILE A 79 -14.80 1.40 -6.01
CA ILE A 79 -13.92 1.47 -7.18
C ILE A 79 -12.51 1.06 -6.75
N VAL A 80 -11.96 0.07 -7.43
CA VAL A 80 -10.56 -0.36 -7.30
C VAL A 80 -9.77 0.28 -8.44
N ASN A 81 -9.01 1.32 -8.11
CA ASN A 81 -8.25 2.14 -9.04
C ASN A 81 -6.83 1.58 -9.22
N LEU A 82 -6.60 0.92 -10.34
CA LEU A 82 -5.34 0.28 -10.74
C LEU A 82 -4.71 0.99 -11.96
N THR A 83 -5.00 2.26 -12.11
CA THR A 83 -4.43 3.09 -13.18
C THR A 83 -2.95 3.40 -12.94
N ILE A 84 -2.35 4.21 -13.78
CA ILE A 84 -0.97 4.69 -13.56
C ILE A 84 -0.95 5.77 -12.47
N PRO A 85 0.18 5.97 -11.77
CA PRO A 85 0.28 6.93 -10.67
C PRO A 85 -0.22 8.34 -10.99
N ALA A 86 0.02 8.82 -12.20
CA ALA A 86 -0.42 10.15 -12.63
C ALA A 86 -1.96 10.31 -12.72
N ALA A 87 -2.70 9.21 -12.84
CA ALA A 87 -4.17 9.22 -12.94
C ALA A 87 -4.86 8.85 -11.61
N HIS A 88 -4.11 8.46 -10.57
CA HIS A 88 -4.70 7.99 -9.32
C HIS A 88 -5.67 8.99 -8.70
N VAL A 89 -5.25 10.24 -8.55
CA VAL A 89 -6.06 11.28 -7.89
C VAL A 89 -7.27 11.66 -8.75
N GLU A 90 -7.11 11.78 -10.06
CA GLU A 90 -8.20 12.11 -10.98
C GLU A 90 -9.31 11.05 -10.93
N VAL A 91 -8.94 9.77 -11.11
CA VAL A 91 -9.91 8.67 -11.11
C VAL A 91 -10.53 8.49 -9.73
N ALA A 92 -9.74 8.61 -8.64
CA ALA A 92 -10.26 8.53 -7.28
C ALA A 92 -11.25 9.66 -6.98
N THR A 93 -10.95 10.90 -7.40
CA THR A 93 -11.85 12.05 -7.23
C THR A 93 -13.15 11.86 -8.01
N ALA A 94 -13.07 11.36 -9.24
CA ALA A 94 -14.26 11.05 -10.04
C ALA A 94 -15.13 9.97 -9.36
N ALA A 95 -14.52 8.94 -8.78
CA ALA A 95 -15.23 7.90 -8.04
C ALA A 95 -15.90 8.47 -6.76
N VAL A 96 -15.20 9.32 -6.00
CA VAL A 96 -15.76 10.01 -4.83
C VAL A 96 -16.97 10.85 -5.23
N ASN A 97 -16.87 11.62 -6.31
CA ASN A 97 -17.97 12.45 -6.83
C ASN A 97 -19.16 11.62 -7.34
N ALA A 98 -18.91 10.38 -7.78
CA ALA A 98 -19.95 9.41 -8.12
C ALA A 98 -20.54 8.67 -6.89
N GLY A 99 -20.13 9.05 -5.67
CA GLY A 99 -20.60 8.44 -4.42
C GLY A 99 -20.04 7.04 -4.16
N LYS A 100 -18.89 6.68 -4.76
CA LYS A 100 -18.26 5.38 -4.60
C LYS A 100 -17.10 5.46 -3.61
N HIS A 101 -16.97 4.45 -2.73
CA HIS A 101 -15.74 4.25 -1.98
C HIS A 101 -14.59 3.89 -2.90
N VAL A 102 -13.37 4.21 -2.51
CA VAL A 102 -12.20 4.03 -3.39
C VAL A 102 -11.13 3.21 -2.69
N TRP A 103 -10.64 2.22 -3.39
CA TRP A 103 -9.35 1.60 -3.16
C TRP A 103 -8.43 2.01 -4.30
N THR A 104 -7.24 2.55 -4.01
CA THR A 104 -6.27 2.92 -5.06
C THR A 104 -4.93 2.19 -4.88
N GLU A 105 -4.24 1.93 -6.00
CA GLU A 105 -2.85 1.49 -5.94
C GLU A 105 -1.92 2.58 -5.40
N LYS A 106 -0.75 2.15 -4.94
CA LYS A 106 0.32 3.06 -4.51
C LYS A 106 1.04 3.68 -5.75
N PRO A 107 1.59 4.89 -5.62
CA PRO A 107 1.49 5.83 -4.51
C PRO A 107 0.09 6.46 -4.41
N PHE A 108 -0.29 6.91 -3.21
CA PHE A 108 -1.60 7.55 -2.98
C PHE A 108 -1.83 8.77 -3.87
N SER A 109 -0.80 9.60 -4.02
CA SER A 109 -0.69 10.70 -4.98
C SER A 109 0.79 10.98 -5.28
N LEU A 110 1.07 11.91 -6.18
CA LEU A 110 2.44 12.31 -6.51
C LEU A 110 2.96 13.48 -5.65
N ASP A 111 2.08 14.19 -4.95
CA ASP A 111 2.38 15.34 -4.12
C ASP A 111 1.40 15.47 -2.95
N ARG A 112 1.78 16.30 -1.94
CA ARG A 112 0.95 16.51 -0.75
C ARG A 112 -0.36 17.23 -1.05
N GLU A 113 -0.36 18.22 -1.93
CA GLU A 113 -1.52 19.08 -2.19
C GLU A 113 -2.66 18.26 -2.79
N SER A 114 -2.37 17.50 -3.84
CA SER A 114 -3.35 16.64 -4.51
C SER A 114 -3.84 15.51 -3.58
N GLY A 115 -2.95 14.91 -2.80
CA GLY A 115 -3.32 13.88 -1.82
C GLY A 115 -4.23 14.43 -0.72
N LEU A 116 -3.90 15.57 -0.13
CA LEU A 116 -4.71 16.22 0.88
C LEU A 116 -6.06 16.70 0.33
N GLY A 117 -6.07 17.18 -0.91
CA GLY A 117 -7.30 17.55 -1.63
C GLY A 117 -8.24 16.37 -1.80
N LEU A 118 -7.72 15.20 -2.18
CA LEU A 118 -8.50 13.97 -2.31
C LEU A 118 -9.08 13.52 -0.96
N LEU A 119 -8.26 13.53 0.12
CA LEU A 119 -8.75 13.20 1.47
C LEU A 119 -9.90 14.12 1.90
N LYS A 120 -9.76 15.43 1.75
CA LYS A 120 -10.80 16.42 2.09
C LYS A 120 -12.09 16.23 1.28
N THR A 121 -11.96 15.93 -0.01
CA THR A 121 -13.11 15.67 -0.89
C THR A 121 -13.87 14.43 -0.43
N ALA A 122 -13.16 13.35 -0.13
CA ALA A 122 -13.75 12.11 0.34
C ALA A 122 -14.41 12.26 1.73
N ASP A 123 -13.76 12.95 2.66
CA ASP A 123 -14.29 13.22 4.00
C ASP A 123 -15.59 14.04 3.92
N THR A 124 -15.59 15.09 3.12
CA THR A 124 -16.80 15.93 2.88
C THR A 124 -17.95 15.12 2.28
N ALA A 125 -17.66 14.16 1.41
CA ALA A 125 -18.64 13.29 0.79
C ALA A 125 -19.05 12.09 1.67
N GLY A 126 -18.40 11.85 2.82
CA GLY A 126 -18.59 10.67 3.64
C GLY A 126 -18.10 9.37 2.97
N ILE A 127 -17.16 9.48 2.05
CA ILE A 127 -16.61 8.38 1.27
C ILE A 127 -15.30 7.88 1.90
N ARG A 128 -15.12 6.56 1.95
CA ARG A 128 -13.88 5.96 2.43
C ARG A 128 -12.85 5.85 1.31
N LEU A 129 -11.62 6.18 1.66
CA LEU A 129 -10.45 5.95 0.83
C LEU A 129 -9.56 4.87 1.47
N GLY A 130 -9.20 3.87 0.70
CA GLY A 130 -8.16 2.89 1.01
C GLY A 130 -7.07 2.94 -0.05
N CYS A 131 -5.87 2.56 0.32
CA CYS A 131 -4.75 2.54 -0.60
C CYS A 131 -3.79 1.39 -0.30
N ALA A 132 -3.24 0.82 -1.36
CA ALA A 132 -2.11 -0.09 -1.25
C ALA A 132 -0.87 0.62 -0.63
N PRO A 133 0.06 -0.11 -0.02
CA PRO A 133 0.12 -1.56 -0.01
C PRO A 133 -0.80 -2.18 1.04
N ASP A 134 -1.46 -3.25 0.67
CA ASP A 134 -2.22 -4.11 1.59
C ASP A 134 -1.43 -5.34 2.06
N THR A 135 -0.16 -5.44 1.69
CA THR A 135 0.74 -6.53 2.08
C THR A 135 0.91 -6.67 3.60
N PHE A 136 0.80 -5.56 4.35
CA PHE A 136 0.86 -5.63 5.81
C PHE A 136 -0.34 -6.35 6.44
N LEU A 137 -1.41 -6.63 5.68
CA LEU A 137 -2.54 -7.46 6.09
C LEU A 137 -2.26 -8.96 5.92
N GLY A 138 -1.18 -9.33 5.23
CA GLY A 138 -0.79 -10.72 5.03
C GLY A 138 -0.25 -11.37 6.31
N ALA A 139 -0.32 -12.69 6.34
CA ALA A 139 0.03 -13.54 7.50
C ALA A 139 1.37 -13.19 8.14
N GLY A 140 2.41 -12.95 7.33
CA GLY A 140 3.75 -12.68 7.83
C GLY A 140 3.83 -11.41 8.68
N LEU A 141 3.45 -10.26 8.13
CA LEU A 141 3.48 -8.99 8.85
C LEU A 141 2.44 -8.94 9.96
N GLN A 142 1.25 -9.54 9.77
CA GLN A 142 0.24 -9.64 10.83
C GLN A 142 0.75 -10.42 12.04
N THR A 143 1.51 -11.49 11.83
CA THR A 143 2.15 -12.24 12.92
C THR A 143 3.16 -11.35 13.67
N ALA A 144 4.01 -10.61 12.97
CA ALA A 144 4.95 -9.68 13.59
C ALA A 144 4.24 -8.59 14.40
N LEU A 145 3.17 -7.98 13.85
CA LEU A 145 2.40 -6.94 14.52
C LEU A 145 1.70 -7.45 15.78
N ARG A 146 1.17 -8.69 15.76
CA ARG A 146 0.60 -9.32 16.97
C ARG A 146 1.65 -9.56 18.04
N LEU A 147 2.87 -10.00 17.67
CA LEU A 147 3.99 -10.15 18.60
C LEU A 147 4.37 -8.82 19.27
N ILE A 148 4.46 -7.75 18.46
CA ILE A 148 4.74 -6.40 18.97
C ILE A 148 3.65 -5.94 19.94
N GLN A 149 2.39 -6.08 19.58
CA GLN A 149 1.26 -5.65 20.42
C GLN A 149 1.10 -6.45 21.71
N ARG A 150 1.45 -7.74 21.70
CA ARG A 150 1.46 -8.56 22.92
C ARG A 150 2.60 -8.21 23.86
N GLY A 151 3.57 -7.42 23.39
CA GLY A 151 4.76 -7.07 24.18
C GLY A 151 5.87 -8.11 24.14
N ASP A 152 5.87 -9.05 23.17
CA ASP A 152 6.88 -10.11 23.06
C ASP A 152 8.32 -9.59 22.86
N ILE A 153 8.46 -8.33 22.44
CA ILE A 153 9.75 -7.64 22.31
C ILE A 153 9.95 -6.52 23.35
N GLY A 154 9.04 -6.39 24.32
CA GLY A 154 9.01 -5.25 25.22
C GLY A 154 8.55 -3.97 24.49
N THR A 155 9.09 -2.82 24.90
CA THR A 155 8.80 -1.53 24.21
C THR A 155 9.60 -1.44 22.91
N PRO A 156 8.97 -1.25 21.74
CA PRO A 156 9.69 -1.04 20.49
C PRO A 156 10.56 0.23 20.51
N LEU A 157 11.83 0.11 20.12
CA LEU A 157 12.82 1.18 20.19
C LEU A 157 13.35 1.62 18.84
N THR A 158 13.76 0.65 18.01
CA THR A 158 14.43 0.96 16.72
C THR A 158 13.98 0.03 15.61
N GLY A 159 13.96 0.57 14.38
CA GLY A 159 13.74 -0.19 13.16
C GLY A 159 14.89 -0.04 12.18
N MET A 160 15.26 -1.11 11.49
CA MET A 160 16.23 -1.09 10.40
C MET A 160 15.61 -1.74 9.18
N THR A 161 15.64 -1.03 8.04
CA THR A 161 15.10 -1.56 6.79
C THR A 161 16.07 -1.34 5.63
N THR A 162 16.11 -2.30 4.71
CA THR A 162 16.94 -2.19 3.51
C THR A 162 16.25 -2.78 2.30
N PHE A 163 16.13 -1.98 1.26
CA PHE A 163 15.81 -2.39 -0.10
C PHE A 163 16.95 -1.95 -1.02
N GLN A 164 17.67 -2.90 -1.59
CA GLN A 164 18.79 -2.64 -2.50
C GLN A 164 18.76 -3.62 -3.67
N THR A 165 18.86 -3.10 -4.89
CA THR A 165 18.93 -3.88 -6.14
C THR A 165 19.85 -3.18 -7.14
N PRO A 166 20.26 -3.87 -8.22
CA PRO A 166 20.96 -3.23 -9.35
C PRO A 166 20.12 -2.22 -10.13
N GLY A 167 18.80 -2.19 -9.89
CA GLY A 167 17.84 -1.38 -10.62
C GLY A 167 16.90 -2.20 -11.51
N PRO A 168 15.70 -1.68 -11.79
CA PRO A 168 14.68 -2.39 -12.57
C PRO A 168 14.99 -2.46 -14.08
N GLU A 169 15.92 -1.67 -14.59
CA GLU A 169 16.23 -1.61 -16.03
C GLU A 169 16.71 -2.93 -16.62
N SER A 170 17.27 -3.83 -15.81
CA SER A 170 17.76 -5.13 -16.28
C SER A 170 16.63 -6.11 -16.66
N TRP A 171 15.43 -5.94 -16.08
CA TRP A 171 14.32 -6.87 -16.25
C TRP A 171 13.01 -6.20 -16.68
N HIS A 172 12.82 -4.92 -16.39
CA HIS A 172 11.60 -4.19 -16.75
C HIS A 172 11.67 -3.69 -18.20
N PRO A 173 10.69 -4.01 -19.08
CA PRO A 173 10.76 -3.67 -20.51
C PRO A 173 10.60 -2.18 -20.81
N ASN A 174 10.12 -1.39 -19.87
CA ASN A 174 9.97 0.07 -19.98
C ASN A 174 10.25 0.74 -18.63
N PRO A 175 11.51 0.77 -18.14
CA PRO A 175 11.86 1.18 -16.77
C PRO A 175 11.92 2.70 -16.58
N ALA A 176 11.93 3.52 -17.63
CA ALA A 176 12.23 4.94 -17.56
C ALA A 176 11.33 5.71 -16.55
N PHE A 177 10.05 5.37 -16.46
CA PHE A 177 9.13 6.01 -15.52
C PHE A 177 9.50 5.82 -14.05
N LEU A 178 10.24 4.74 -13.71
CA LEU A 178 10.73 4.47 -12.36
C LEU A 178 11.92 5.37 -11.95
N PHE A 179 12.42 6.20 -12.87
CA PHE A 179 13.55 7.11 -12.66
C PHE A 179 13.18 8.58 -12.88
N GLN A 180 11.89 8.87 -13.06
CA GLN A 180 11.34 10.21 -13.22
C GLN A 180 10.88 10.80 -11.90
N TYR A 181 10.55 12.10 -11.89
CA TYR A 181 10.00 12.80 -10.73
C TYR A 181 8.79 12.03 -10.13
N GLY A 182 8.76 11.91 -8.81
CA GLY A 182 7.74 11.13 -8.09
C GLY A 182 7.96 9.61 -8.11
N ALA A 183 9.12 9.16 -8.59
CA ALA A 183 9.51 7.75 -8.62
C ALA A 183 10.86 7.52 -7.90
N GLY A 184 11.68 6.61 -8.41
CA GLY A 184 12.91 6.16 -7.75
C GLY A 184 12.64 5.10 -6.68
N PRO A 185 13.71 4.56 -6.09
CA PRO A 185 13.59 3.47 -5.12
C PRO A 185 12.78 3.86 -3.88
N LEU A 186 12.76 5.14 -3.49
CA LEU A 186 11.99 5.64 -2.37
C LEU A 186 10.48 5.58 -2.64
N PHE A 187 10.00 6.15 -3.74
CA PHE A 187 8.57 6.20 -4.04
C PHE A 187 8.01 4.88 -4.58
N ASP A 188 8.87 4.04 -5.17
CA ASP A 188 8.46 2.70 -5.61
C ASP A 188 8.32 1.73 -4.45
N MET A 189 9.32 1.67 -3.55
CA MET A 189 9.40 0.67 -2.48
C MET A 189 9.16 1.22 -1.08
N GLY A 190 9.38 2.51 -0.87
CA GLY A 190 9.11 3.18 0.41
C GLY A 190 7.71 2.91 0.98
N PRO A 191 6.63 2.90 0.18
CA PRO A 191 5.30 2.61 0.68
C PRO A 191 5.21 1.32 1.50
N TYR A 192 5.90 0.24 1.10
CA TYR A 192 5.87 -1.05 1.81
C TYR A 192 6.62 -0.99 3.15
N TYR A 193 7.83 -0.46 3.13
CA TYR A 193 8.71 -0.42 4.30
C TYR A 193 8.24 0.61 5.32
N LEU A 194 7.87 1.82 4.87
CA LEU A 194 7.39 2.87 5.77
C LEU A 194 6.02 2.54 6.37
N THR A 195 5.10 1.92 5.61
CA THR A 195 3.84 1.41 6.16
C THR A 195 4.12 0.41 7.27
N THR A 196 5.04 -0.54 7.07
CA THR A 196 5.41 -1.53 8.09
C THR A 196 5.96 -0.86 9.35
N LEU A 197 6.82 0.16 9.20
CA LEU A 197 7.35 0.92 10.32
C LEU A 197 6.26 1.72 11.06
N VAL A 198 5.33 2.34 10.33
CA VAL A 198 4.18 3.06 10.93
C VAL A 198 3.28 2.08 11.68
N GLN A 199 3.05 0.87 11.17
CA GLN A 199 2.29 -0.14 11.86
C GLN A 199 2.98 -0.64 13.16
N ALA A 200 4.31 -0.60 13.21
CA ALA A 200 5.09 -1.02 14.37
C ALA A 200 5.26 0.08 15.44
N PHE A 201 5.44 1.34 15.02
CA PHE A 201 5.86 2.44 15.90
C PHE A 201 4.85 3.60 16.01
N GLY A 202 3.82 3.63 15.14
CA GLY A 202 2.90 4.75 15.01
C GLY A 202 3.43 5.83 14.05
N SER A 203 2.91 7.05 14.18
CA SER A 203 3.20 8.16 13.26
C SER A 203 4.68 8.54 13.23
N ILE A 204 5.19 8.79 12.03
CA ILE A 204 6.50 9.41 11.81
C ILE A 204 6.35 10.90 12.11
N ARG A 205 7.19 11.43 13.00
CA ARG A 205 7.17 12.84 13.40
C ARG A 205 8.10 13.71 12.57
N LYS A 206 9.31 13.20 12.28
CA LYS A 206 10.33 13.92 11.48
C LYS A 206 11.32 12.96 10.86
N VAL A 207 11.96 13.40 9.80
CA VAL A 207 12.92 12.62 9.02
C VAL A 207 14.19 13.42 8.72
N ALA A 208 15.30 12.69 8.48
CA ALA A 208 16.52 13.23 7.91
C ALA A 208 17.06 12.25 6.88
N ALA A 209 17.59 12.75 5.76
CA ALA A 209 18.04 11.88 4.68
C ALA A 209 19.19 12.45 3.87
N VAL A 210 19.91 11.56 3.22
CA VAL A 210 20.88 11.85 2.16
C VAL A 210 20.54 11.01 0.94
N GLY A 211 20.69 11.60 -0.24
CA GLY A 211 20.43 10.93 -1.52
C GLY A 211 21.59 11.09 -2.49
N SER A 212 21.72 10.19 -3.41
CA SER A 212 22.70 10.25 -4.50
C SER A 212 22.18 9.61 -5.77
N LYS A 213 22.82 9.97 -6.88
CA LYS A 213 22.55 9.43 -8.19
C LYS A 213 23.92 9.10 -8.83
N ALA A 214 24.16 7.80 -9.12
CA ALA A 214 25.45 7.38 -9.67
C ALA A 214 25.56 7.60 -11.18
N LYS A 215 24.42 7.64 -11.91
CA LYS A 215 24.38 7.77 -13.37
C LYS A 215 23.26 8.74 -13.77
N ASP A 216 23.57 9.64 -14.72
CA ASP A 216 22.57 10.53 -15.32
C ASP A 216 21.76 9.84 -16.43
N VAL A 217 22.30 8.79 -17.01
CA VAL A 217 21.71 7.99 -18.09
C VAL A 217 21.85 6.52 -17.76
N ARG A 218 20.80 5.75 -18.00
CA ARG A 218 20.79 4.28 -17.90
C ARG A 218 20.29 3.67 -19.20
N VAL A 219 20.51 2.37 -19.37
CA VAL A 219 20.15 1.62 -20.58
C VAL A 219 19.12 0.55 -20.24
N ILE A 220 18.08 0.43 -21.05
CA ILE A 220 17.07 -0.61 -20.94
C ILE A 220 17.71 -1.97 -21.27
N GLY A 221 17.65 -2.90 -20.34
CA GLY A 221 18.31 -4.21 -20.46
C GLY A 221 17.41 -5.32 -21.02
N SER A 222 16.10 -5.09 -21.20
CA SER A 222 15.15 -6.13 -21.59
C SER A 222 13.99 -5.59 -22.43
N GLY A 223 13.26 -6.52 -23.10
CA GLY A 223 12.08 -6.21 -23.88
C GLY A 223 12.36 -5.56 -25.23
N PRO A 224 11.31 -5.02 -25.90
CA PRO A 224 11.41 -4.45 -27.26
C PRO A 224 12.32 -3.21 -27.36
N LYS A 225 12.53 -2.51 -26.24
CA LYS A 225 13.37 -1.30 -26.14
C LYS A 225 14.76 -1.56 -25.58
N ALA A 226 15.20 -2.83 -25.50
CA ALA A 226 16.53 -3.17 -25.00
C ALA A 226 17.62 -2.45 -25.81
N GLY A 227 18.55 -1.79 -25.10
CA GLY A 227 19.61 -0.98 -25.69
C GLY A 227 19.28 0.51 -25.81
N GLU A 228 18.03 0.94 -25.64
CA GLU A 228 17.69 2.37 -25.61
C GLU A 228 18.15 3.02 -24.29
N GLU A 229 18.63 4.25 -24.40
CA GLU A 229 19.02 5.07 -23.24
C GLU A 229 17.85 5.86 -22.69
N PHE A 230 17.85 6.12 -21.38
CA PHE A 230 16.91 7.03 -20.74
C PHE A 230 17.58 7.83 -19.62
N THR A 231 17.04 9.04 -19.38
CA THR A 231 17.53 9.97 -18.36
C THR A 231 17.05 9.57 -16.96
N VAL A 232 17.92 9.73 -15.98
CA VAL A 232 17.63 9.57 -14.53
C VAL A 232 17.44 10.93 -13.90
N GLU A 233 16.23 11.22 -13.44
CA GLU A 233 15.85 12.55 -12.92
C GLU A 233 15.86 12.62 -11.38
N VAL A 234 15.82 11.47 -10.70
CA VAL A 234 15.68 11.36 -9.24
C VAL A 234 16.86 10.65 -8.59
N PRO A 235 17.09 10.83 -7.27
CA PRO A 235 18.06 10.03 -6.54
C PRO A 235 17.76 8.53 -6.67
N THR A 236 18.78 7.75 -6.99
CA THR A 236 18.72 6.29 -7.15
C THR A 236 19.25 5.54 -5.93
N HIS A 237 19.78 6.28 -4.96
CA HIS A 237 20.11 5.81 -3.62
C HIS A 237 19.64 6.83 -2.60
N VAL A 238 18.90 6.37 -1.58
CA VAL A 238 18.38 7.16 -0.46
C VAL A 238 18.69 6.43 0.83
N SER A 239 19.31 7.14 1.78
CA SER A 239 19.49 6.69 3.16
C SER A 239 18.77 7.68 4.08
N ALA A 240 17.77 7.19 4.82
CA ALA A 240 16.88 8.01 5.63
C ALA A 240 16.82 7.54 7.08
N MET A 241 16.69 8.49 7.99
CA MET A 241 16.33 8.27 9.39
C MET A 241 14.94 8.84 9.65
N ALA A 242 14.15 8.16 10.46
CA ALA A 242 12.87 8.67 10.94
C ALA A 242 12.80 8.62 12.46
N GLN A 243 12.16 9.60 13.06
CA GLN A 243 11.77 9.62 14.48
C GLN A 243 10.24 9.57 14.54
N PHE A 244 9.73 8.67 15.37
CA PHE A 244 8.29 8.45 15.58
C PHE A 244 7.78 9.23 16.78
N GLU A 245 6.46 9.46 16.84
CA GLU A 245 5.81 10.11 17.99
C GLU A 245 5.98 9.29 19.28
N SER A 246 6.09 7.97 19.17
CA SER A 246 6.39 7.07 20.29
C SER A 246 7.79 7.28 20.92
N GLY A 247 8.67 8.03 20.26
CA GLY A 247 10.08 8.18 20.63
C GLY A 247 11.00 7.15 19.97
N ALA A 248 10.45 6.13 19.32
CA ALA A 248 11.23 5.19 18.53
C ALA A 248 11.90 5.88 17.32
N SER A 249 12.87 5.19 16.73
CA SER A 249 13.56 5.67 15.52
C SER A 249 13.77 4.55 14.51
N SER A 250 13.96 4.90 13.25
CA SER A 250 14.32 3.93 12.23
C SER A 250 15.41 4.42 11.29
N HIS A 251 16.05 3.45 10.64
CA HIS A 251 17.01 3.65 9.57
C HIS A 251 16.57 2.88 8.34
N SER A 252 16.45 3.54 7.20
CA SER A 252 15.96 2.95 5.96
C SER A 252 16.89 3.24 4.80
N VAL A 253 17.20 2.23 3.99
CA VAL A 253 17.97 2.36 2.76
C VAL A 253 17.14 1.90 1.58
N PHE A 254 16.98 2.75 0.57
CA PHE A 254 16.32 2.46 -0.70
C PHE A 254 17.31 2.70 -1.83
N SER A 255 17.64 1.68 -2.62
CA SER A 255 18.70 1.81 -3.63
C SER A 255 18.47 0.95 -4.87
N PHE A 256 18.65 1.57 -6.03
CA PHE A 256 18.83 0.93 -7.34
C PHE A 256 20.30 0.91 -7.79
N GLU A 257 21.26 1.10 -6.87
CA GLU A 257 22.69 1.21 -7.16
C GLU A 257 23.52 0.02 -6.63
N SER A 258 22.89 -0.96 -6.03
CA SER A 258 23.63 -2.07 -5.42
C SER A 258 23.75 -3.26 -6.37
N PRO A 259 24.97 -3.69 -6.72
CA PRO A 259 25.19 -4.93 -7.48
C PRO A 259 24.66 -6.18 -6.75
N ARG A 260 24.58 -6.10 -5.41
CA ARG A 260 24.03 -7.16 -4.57
C ARG A 260 22.59 -6.84 -4.21
N THR A 261 21.67 -7.72 -4.60
CA THR A 261 20.28 -7.65 -4.15
C THR A 261 20.16 -7.95 -2.66
N ARG A 262 19.48 -7.03 -1.93
CA ARG A 262 19.02 -7.21 -0.55
C ARG A 262 17.63 -6.60 -0.45
N MET A 263 16.63 -7.45 -0.55
CA MET A 263 15.21 -7.08 -0.44
C MET A 263 14.62 -7.73 0.80
N GLY A 264 13.55 -7.14 1.35
CA GLY A 264 12.82 -7.69 2.47
C GLY A 264 13.57 -7.67 3.81
N PHE A 265 14.64 -6.88 3.94
CA PHE A 265 15.30 -6.76 5.22
C PHE A 265 14.55 -5.73 6.09
N VAL A 266 13.91 -6.23 7.14
CA VAL A 266 13.22 -5.43 8.16
C VAL A 266 13.50 -6.05 9.52
N GLU A 267 14.16 -5.32 10.40
CA GLU A 267 14.34 -5.68 11.81
C GLU A 267 13.75 -4.62 12.73
N ILE A 268 13.03 -5.06 13.76
CA ILE A 268 12.45 -4.20 14.79
C ILE A 268 12.97 -4.67 16.14
N THR A 269 13.69 -3.80 16.82
CA THR A 269 14.27 -4.07 18.13
C THR A 269 13.47 -3.35 19.22
N GLY A 270 13.08 -4.09 20.21
CA GLY A 270 12.50 -3.61 21.46
C GLY A 270 13.45 -3.77 22.65
N THR A 271 12.95 -3.49 23.83
CA THR A 271 13.73 -3.58 25.09
C THR A 271 14.11 -5.00 25.47
N GLU A 272 13.41 -6.04 24.96
CA GLU A 272 13.57 -7.42 25.38
C GLU A 272 13.97 -8.36 24.24
N ALA A 273 13.63 -8.03 23.01
CA ALA A 273 13.94 -8.86 21.84
C ALA A 273 13.99 -8.06 20.55
N THR A 274 14.53 -8.69 19.50
CA THR A 274 14.52 -8.21 18.12
C THR A 274 13.69 -9.16 17.27
N LEU A 275 12.82 -8.61 16.42
CA LEU A 275 12.11 -9.32 15.36
C LEU A 275 12.79 -9.06 14.01
N SER A 276 13.04 -10.12 13.25
CA SER A 276 13.29 -10.02 11.81
C SER A 276 11.99 -10.39 11.09
N LEU A 277 11.45 -9.44 10.35
CA LEU A 277 10.18 -9.56 9.64
C LEU A 277 10.40 -10.13 8.24
N PRO A 278 9.38 -10.76 7.63
CA PRO A 278 9.42 -11.10 6.22
C PRO A 278 9.42 -9.85 5.32
N ASP A 279 9.66 -10.06 4.03
CA ASP A 279 9.65 -8.98 3.04
C ASP A 279 8.28 -8.25 3.04
N PRO A 280 8.26 -6.94 3.32
CA PRO A 280 7.01 -6.18 3.40
C PRO A 280 6.28 -6.04 2.06
N ASN A 281 6.89 -6.44 0.94
CA ASN A 281 6.22 -6.53 -0.36
C ASN A 281 5.53 -7.89 -0.59
N ASN A 282 5.57 -8.81 0.39
CA ASN A 282 4.90 -10.11 0.34
C ASN A 282 3.80 -10.22 1.39
N PHE A 283 2.87 -11.17 1.17
CA PHE A 283 1.77 -11.44 2.11
C PHE A 283 2.09 -12.55 3.11
N ASP A 284 3.14 -13.31 2.86
CA ASP A 284 3.55 -14.47 3.66
C ASP A 284 5.00 -14.35 4.12
N GLY A 285 5.46 -15.33 4.86
CA GLY A 285 6.83 -15.45 5.36
C GLY A 285 6.91 -15.44 6.87
N ASP A 286 7.79 -16.29 7.39
CA ASP A 286 7.97 -16.47 8.82
C ASP A 286 8.65 -15.27 9.47
N VAL A 287 8.30 -15.03 10.73
CA VAL A 287 8.95 -14.05 11.59
C VAL A 287 10.07 -14.76 12.35
N ARG A 288 11.18 -14.08 12.60
CA ARG A 288 12.25 -14.59 13.45
C ARG A 288 12.43 -13.68 14.67
N LEU A 289 12.61 -14.29 15.81
CA LEU A 289 12.77 -13.65 17.11
C LEU A 289 14.15 -13.94 17.69
N TRP A 290 14.81 -12.91 18.21
CA TRP A 290 16.09 -13.02 18.92
C TRP A 290 15.98 -12.35 20.30
N ARG A 291 16.23 -13.09 21.37
CA ARG A 291 16.33 -12.56 22.73
C ARG A 291 17.78 -12.48 23.20
N ALA A 292 18.02 -11.69 24.23
CA ALA A 292 19.34 -11.63 24.83
C ALA A 292 19.75 -13.02 25.38
N GLY A 293 20.90 -13.50 24.94
CA GLY A 293 21.43 -14.82 25.29
C GLY A 293 21.08 -15.94 24.32
N ASP A 294 20.27 -15.69 23.30
CA ASP A 294 20.03 -16.67 22.23
C ASP A 294 21.30 -16.87 21.41
N GLU A 295 21.53 -18.11 20.96
CA GLU A 295 22.65 -18.46 20.06
C GLU A 295 22.21 -18.43 18.58
N ASP A 296 20.92 -18.52 18.32
CA ASP A 296 20.32 -18.45 16.96
C ASP A 296 18.89 -17.90 17.03
N TRP A 297 18.37 -17.53 15.87
CA TRP A 297 17.00 -17.04 15.70
C TRP A 297 15.96 -18.13 15.97
N THR A 298 14.96 -17.82 16.75
CA THR A 298 13.75 -18.65 16.86
C THR A 298 12.78 -18.28 15.73
N THR A 299 12.47 -19.24 14.88
CA THR A 299 11.47 -19.04 13.81
C THR A 299 10.05 -19.17 14.38
N ILE A 300 9.22 -18.19 14.09
CA ILE A 300 7.79 -18.15 14.41
C ILE A 300 7.02 -18.24 13.10
N PRO A 301 6.31 -19.36 12.83
CA PRO A 301 5.53 -19.52 11.61
C PRO A 301 4.49 -18.42 11.47
N ALA A 302 4.29 -17.95 10.24
CA ALA A 302 3.23 -16.99 9.93
C ALA A 302 1.85 -17.62 10.20
N THR A 303 0.94 -16.82 10.78
CA THR A 303 -0.45 -17.22 11.03
C THR A 303 -1.43 -16.20 10.44
N GLY A 304 -2.47 -16.68 9.79
CA GLY A 304 -3.46 -15.87 9.11
C GLY A 304 -3.41 -16.03 7.59
N PRO A 305 -4.15 -15.19 6.85
CA PRO A 305 -4.28 -15.30 5.39
C PRO A 305 -3.06 -14.76 4.65
N ALA A 306 -2.69 -15.42 3.55
CA ALA A 306 -1.60 -15.03 2.66
C ALA A 306 -2.07 -14.90 1.19
N ASN A 307 -3.36 -14.60 0.95
CA ASN A 307 -3.98 -14.64 -0.37
C ASN A 307 -3.35 -13.69 -1.38
N GLY A 308 -3.07 -12.46 -1.00
CA GLY A 308 -2.46 -11.50 -1.91
C GLY A 308 -3.24 -10.20 -2.07
N ARG A 309 -2.94 -9.46 -3.15
CA ARG A 309 -3.54 -8.14 -3.41
C ARG A 309 -5.06 -8.22 -3.54
N GLY A 310 -5.74 -7.22 -2.96
CA GLY A 310 -7.19 -7.20 -2.82
C GLY A 310 -7.68 -7.56 -1.41
N MET A 311 -6.82 -8.05 -0.52
CA MET A 311 -7.16 -8.23 0.90
C MET A 311 -7.59 -6.91 1.55
N GLY A 312 -6.95 -5.79 1.17
CA GLY A 312 -7.34 -4.47 1.65
C GLY A 312 -8.74 -4.04 1.15
N VAL A 313 -9.12 -4.41 -0.06
CA VAL A 313 -10.47 -4.19 -0.59
C VAL A 313 -11.49 -5.01 0.21
N LEU A 314 -11.17 -6.26 0.54
CA LEU A 314 -12.03 -7.11 1.37
C LEU A 314 -12.17 -6.57 2.80
N ASP A 315 -11.07 -6.13 3.43
CA ASP A 315 -11.11 -5.49 4.75
C ASP A 315 -11.98 -4.23 4.73
N MET A 316 -11.86 -3.39 3.68
CA MET A 316 -12.71 -2.22 3.49
C MET A 316 -14.19 -2.63 3.35
N ALA A 317 -14.50 -3.64 2.55
CA ALA A 317 -15.86 -4.11 2.32
C ALA A 317 -16.52 -4.61 3.61
N ARG A 318 -15.83 -5.46 4.36
CA ARG A 318 -16.30 -5.95 5.66
C ARG A 318 -16.48 -4.82 6.67
N SER A 319 -15.55 -3.88 6.70
CA SER A 319 -15.60 -2.71 7.57
C SER A 319 -16.73 -1.74 7.20
N LEU A 320 -17.08 -1.61 5.91
CA LEU A 320 -18.26 -0.87 5.46
C LEU A 320 -19.56 -1.45 6.03
N ARG A 321 -19.70 -2.77 5.99
CA ARG A 321 -20.88 -3.47 6.52
C ARG A 321 -20.94 -3.45 8.04
N ALA A 322 -19.79 -3.49 8.71
CA ALA A 322 -19.69 -3.44 10.16
C ALA A 322 -19.79 -2.00 10.75
N GLY A 323 -19.71 -0.96 9.92
CA GLY A 323 -19.63 0.42 10.38
C GLY A 323 -18.31 0.77 11.11
N THR A 324 -17.25 -0.02 10.92
CA THR A 324 -15.94 0.17 11.54
C THR A 324 -14.94 0.75 10.52
N LEU A 325 -13.77 1.20 10.97
CA LEU A 325 -12.70 1.62 10.06
C LEU A 325 -11.98 0.38 9.49
N HIS A 326 -11.63 0.45 8.22
CA HIS A 326 -10.70 -0.49 7.58
C HIS A 326 -9.25 -0.09 7.90
N ARG A 327 -8.29 -1.01 7.68
CA ARG A 327 -6.91 -0.86 8.15
C ARG A 327 -6.04 -0.04 7.21
N ALA A 328 -6.05 -0.36 5.93
CA ALA A 328 -5.25 0.34 4.92
C ALA A 328 -5.96 1.61 4.44
N THR A 329 -6.09 2.60 5.34
CA THR A 329 -6.84 3.84 5.09
C THR A 329 -6.09 4.82 4.19
N GLY A 330 -6.83 5.73 3.54
CA GLY A 330 -6.24 6.85 2.82
C GLY A 330 -5.38 7.75 3.70
N ASN A 331 -5.75 7.92 4.99
CA ASN A 331 -4.92 8.70 5.94
C ASN A 331 -3.57 8.04 6.20
N LEU A 332 -3.51 6.71 6.34
CA LEU A 332 -2.25 5.98 6.45
C LEU A 332 -1.39 6.18 5.21
N ALA A 333 -1.99 6.01 4.03
CA ALA A 333 -1.28 6.17 2.78
C ALA A 333 -0.79 7.60 2.54
N TYR A 334 -1.59 8.60 2.91
CA TYR A 334 -1.18 10.00 2.86
C TYR A 334 -0.04 10.31 3.84
N HIS A 335 -0.06 9.74 5.04
CA HIS A 335 1.02 9.88 6.01
C HIS A 335 2.34 9.30 5.49
N VAL A 336 2.30 8.13 4.85
CA VAL A 336 3.47 7.52 4.21
C VAL A 336 3.96 8.37 3.03
N LEU A 337 3.06 8.92 2.22
CA LEU A 337 3.41 9.86 1.16
C LEU A 337 4.09 11.11 1.72
N ASP A 338 3.51 11.72 2.75
CA ASP A 338 4.05 12.92 3.40
C ASP A 338 5.45 12.65 3.96
N ALA A 339 5.67 11.50 4.59
CA ALA A 339 6.99 11.08 5.04
C ALA A 339 8.00 10.93 3.88
N MET A 340 7.59 10.35 2.73
CA MET A 340 8.45 10.23 1.55
C MET A 340 8.79 11.59 0.93
N VAL A 341 7.83 12.51 0.87
CA VAL A 341 8.07 13.88 0.41
C VAL A 341 9.00 14.61 1.39
N SER A 342 8.79 14.48 2.71
CA SER A 342 9.67 15.03 3.73
C SER A 342 11.10 14.48 3.65
N ILE A 343 11.26 13.19 3.31
CA ILE A 343 12.58 12.59 3.04
C ILE A 343 13.24 13.28 1.84
N SER A 344 12.50 13.54 0.77
CA SER A 344 13.02 14.25 -0.40
C SER A 344 13.44 15.69 -0.06
N GLU A 345 12.61 16.43 0.66
CA GLU A 345 12.91 17.78 1.14
C GLU A 345 14.14 17.81 2.08
N SER A 346 14.31 16.77 2.90
CA SER A 346 15.49 16.63 3.75
C SER A 346 16.78 16.40 2.95
N MET A 347 16.71 15.63 1.85
CA MET A 347 17.86 15.46 0.95
C MET A 347 18.27 16.79 0.31
N ASP A 348 17.30 17.61 -0.06
CA ASP A 348 17.55 18.90 -0.72
C ASP A 348 18.06 19.97 0.28
N SER A 349 17.50 20.00 1.48
CA SER A 349 17.85 21.01 2.51
C SER A 349 19.04 20.63 3.37
N GLY A 350 19.38 19.33 3.47
CA GLY A 350 20.41 18.82 4.39
C GLY A 350 20.03 18.92 5.87
N THR A 351 18.75 19.09 6.20
CA THR A 351 18.24 19.27 7.57
C THR A 351 17.16 18.24 7.90
N PHE A 352 16.83 18.13 9.20
CA PHE A 352 15.61 17.42 9.60
C PHE A 352 14.37 18.19 9.10
N VAL A 353 13.39 17.43 8.59
CA VAL A 353 12.09 17.92 8.13
C VAL A 353 11.00 17.26 8.96
N ASP A 354 10.07 18.06 9.49
CA ASP A 354 8.89 17.55 10.20
C ASP A 354 7.89 16.96 9.20
N VAL A 355 7.23 15.87 9.60
CA VAL A 355 6.11 15.27 8.87
C VAL A 355 4.83 15.85 9.45
N GLU A 356 4.04 16.53 8.63
CA GLU A 356 2.88 17.31 9.09
C GLU A 356 1.65 16.47 9.40
N SER A 357 1.52 15.34 8.72
CA SER A 357 0.41 14.40 8.90
C SER A 357 0.65 13.41 10.04
N SER A 358 -0.39 12.71 10.44
CA SER A 358 -0.29 11.61 11.40
C SER A 358 -1.21 10.45 10.99
N ALA A 359 -0.80 9.23 11.33
CA ALA A 359 -1.62 8.03 11.18
C ALA A 359 -1.28 7.03 12.29
N PRO A 360 -2.25 6.68 13.15
CA PRO A 360 -2.02 5.65 14.16
C PRO A 360 -1.83 4.28 13.49
N ALA A 361 -1.11 3.38 14.16
CA ALA A 361 -1.07 1.99 13.77
C ALA A 361 -2.49 1.38 13.80
N SER A 362 -2.79 0.55 12.82
CA SER A 362 -4.07 -0.17 12.77
C SER A 362 -4.07 -1.35 13.75
N ALA A 363 -5.24 -1.72 14.27
CA ALA A 363 -5.37 -2.98 14.98
C ALA A 363 -5.07 -4.15 14.01
N PRO A 364 -4.34 -5.20 14.41
CA PRO A 364 -4.14 -6.37 13.59
C PRO A 364 -5.46 -7.02 13.17
N LEU A 365 -5.41 -7.79 12.09
CA LEU A 365 -6.49 -8.71 11.74
C LEU A 365 -6.64 -9.78 12.82
N PRO A 366 -7.87 -10.22 13.16
CA PRO A 366 -8.07 -11.43 13.94
C PRO A 366 -7.32 -12.62 13.33
N GLU A 367 -6.84 -13.54 14.15
CA GLU A 367 -6.10 -14.71 13.66
C GLU A 367 -6.98 -15.63 12.79
N ASP A 368 -8.28 -15.66 13.08
CA ASP A 368 -9.31 -16.42 12.37
C ASP A 368 -9.94 -15.65 11.19
N TRP A 369 -9.40 -14.45 10.85
CA TRP A 369 -9.87 -13.71 9.69
C TRP A 369 -9.58 -14.47 8.40
N ALA A 370 -10.62 -14.98 7.74
CA ALA A 370 -10.52 -15.84 6.56
C ALA A 370 -11.14 -15.16 5.34
N PRO A 371 -10.34 -14.85 4.29
CA PRO A 371 -10.85 -14.25 3.05
C PRO A 371 -11.85 -15.12 2.30
N GLU A 372 -11.70 -16.44 2.37
CA GLU A 372 -12.54 -17.40 1.66
C GLU A 372 -13.88 -17.67 2.35
N THR A 373 -14.09 -17.11 3.54
CA THR A 373 -15.34 -17.29 4.28
C THR A 373 -16.33 -16.20 3.93
N LEU A 374 -17.56 -16.60 3.55
CA LEU A 374 -18.69 -15.68 3.41
C LEU A 374 -19.10 -15.18 4.80
N THR A 375 -18.92 -13.89 5.04
CA THR A 375 -19.28 -13.24 6.33
C THR A 375 -20.38 -12.19 6.17
N LEU A 376 -20.64 -11.76 4.94
CA LEU A 376 -21.62 -10.73 4.60
C LEU A 376 -22.87 -11.38 3.99
N GLU A 377 -23.70 -12.02 4.83
CA GLU A 377 -24.92 -12.67 4.38
C GLU A 377 -25.94 -11.63 3.86
N GLU A 378 -26.65 -12.00 2.80
CA GLU A 378 -27.80 -11.24 2.33
C GLU A 378 -28.87 -11.27 3.43
N GLY A 379 -29.34 -10.11 3.85
CA GLY A 379 -30.41 -10.03 4.85
C GLY A 379 -31.67 -10.68 4.31
N ALA A 380 -32.25 -11.58 5.10
CA ALA A 380 -33.54 -12.20 4.84
C ALA A 380 -34.66 -11.17 4.73
#